data_0e217148736046aa7cbaabab2b77e2bb
#
_entry.id   0e217148736046aa7cbaabab2b77e2bb
#
_cell.length_a   1.000
_cell.length_b   1.000
_cell.length_c   1.000
_cell.angle_alpha   90.00
_cell.angle_beta   90.00
_cell.angle_gamma   90.00
#
_symmetry.space_group_name_H-M   'P 1'
#
loop_
_entity.id
_entity.type
_entity.pdbx_description
1 polymer ?
#
loop_
_entity_poly.entity_id
_entity_poly.type
_entity_poly.pdbx_seq_one_letter_code
_entity_poly.pdbx_strand_id
1 'polypeptide(L)'
;LIDKKYDINKYVSKIIESLAEKNMFYEANTILNVIDIMSQAHWQTEENKLLNYWIAIESLANISKTEKESKFHFIKESISNIYFLWEQYSPIHELFRATDIYSRSSFEKDEKINIPNDFQRDVGIYESRSEDSRVSLVKFYNRMEELKGYTTKEVFLEKIEDTIMFYKDNKNQTKMLLIDV
;
A
#
# COMPACT_ATOMS: atom_id res chain seq x y z
N LEU A 1 7.09 18.13 -11.50
CA LEU A 1 6.53 17.05 -10.66
C LEU A 1 7.34 15.81 -10.93
N ILE A 2 8.43 15.62 -10.19
CA ILE A 2 9.23 14.39 -10.25
C ILE A 2 8.53 13.44 -9.30
N ASP A 3 7.77 12.50 -9.85
CA ASP A 3 7.35 11.31 -9.13
C ASP A 3 8.62 10.68 -8.53
N LYS A 4 8.78 10.80 -7.23
CA LYS A 4 9.75 9.98 -6.53
C LYS A 4 9.21 8.56 -6.64
N LYS A 5 9.69 7.83 -7.66
CA LYS A 5 9.58 6.38 -7.70
C LYS A 5 9.89 5.87 -6.30
N TYR A 6 8.93 5.21 -5.67
CA TYR A 6 9.24 4.29 -4.59
C TYR A 6 10.42 3.49 -5.09
N ASP A 7 11.49 3.48 -4.33
CA ASP A 7 12.69 2.75 -4.75
C ASP A 7 12.43 1.25 -4.56
N ILE A 8 11.58 0.73 -5.46
CA ILE A 8 11.27 -0.70 -5.54
C ILE A 8 12.57 -1.49 -5.54
N ASN A 9 13.62 -0.95 -6.17
CA ASN A 9 14.93 -1.59 -6.23
C ASN A 9 15.51 -1.83 -4.83
N LYS A 10 15.36 -0.89 -3.89
CA LYS A 10 15.87 -1.06 -2.52
C LYS A 10 15.16 -2.20 -1.77
N TYR A 11 13.84 -2.32 -1.91
CA TYR A 11 13.08 -3.41 -1.28
C TYR A 11 13.39 -4.75 -1.92
N VAL A 12 13.45 -4.78 -3.24
CA VAL A 12 13.82 -5.98 -4.00
C VAL A 12 15.22 -6.44 -3.63
N SER A 13 16.21 -5.53 -3.57
CA SER A 13 17.57 -5.87 -3.16
C SER A 13 17.61 -6.52 -1.78
N LYS A 14 16.90 -5.96 -0.78
CA LYS A 14 16.81 -6.55 0.55
C LYS A 14 16.19 -7.96 0.55
N ILE A 15 15.16 -8.19 -0.26
CA ILE A 15 14.55 -9.52 -0.39
C ILE A 15 15.54 -10.49 -1.01
N ILE A 16 16.20 -10.10 -2.11
CA ILE A 16 17.19 -10.93 -2.80
C ILE A 16 18.36 -11.26 -1.89
N GLU A 17 18.91 -10.28 -1.16
CA GLU A 17 19.96 -10.47 -0.17
C GLU A 17 19.53 -11.46 0.91
N SER A 18 18.34 -11.30 1.49
CA SER A 18 17.81 -12.21 2.50
C SER A 18 17.63 -13.64 1.98
N LEU A 19 17.20 -13.80 0.73
CA LEU A 19 17.09 -15.12 0.10
C LEU A 19 18.47 -15.74 -0.16
N ALA A 20 19.44 -14.95 -0.61
CA ALA A 20 20.80 -15.40 -0.84
C ALA A 20 21.49 -15.86 0.46
N GLU A 21 21.30 -15.13 1.56
CA GLU A 21 21.80 -15.51 2.90
C GLU A 21 21.22 -16.85 3.37
N LYS A 22 20.00 -17.18 2.95
CA LYS A 22 19.34 -18.47 3.23
C LYS A 22 19.66 -19.57 2.21
N ASN A 23 20.55 -19.31 1.25
CA ASN A 23 20.87 -20.19 0.12
C ASN A 23 19.66 -20.52 -0.80
N MET A 24 18.65 -19.65 -0.85
CA MET A 24 17.45 -19.76 -1.68
C MET A 24 17.69 -19.08 -3.04
N PHE A 25 18.69 -19.55 -3.78
CA PHE A 25 19.12 -18.93 -5.04
C PHE A 25 18.12 -19.10 -6.17
N TYR A 26 17.35 -20.19 -6.18
CA TYR A 26 16.30 -20.42 -7.17
C TYR A 26 15.19 -19.40 -7.02
N GLU A 27 14.73 -19.18 -5.80
CA GLU A 27 13.70 -18.19 -5.46
C GLU A 27 14.16 -16.78 -5.79
N ALA A 28 15.41 -16.44 -5.43
CA ALA A 28 16.00 -15.14 -5.75
C ALA A 28 16.03 -14.87 -7.26
N ASN A 29 16.51 -15.85 -8.05
CA ASN A 29 16.54 -15.73 -9.51
C ASN A 29 15.14 -15.64 -10.12
N THR A 30 14.17 -16.37 -9.58
CA THR A 30 12.79 -16.32 -10.06
C THR A 30 12.19 -14.92 -9.83
N ILE A 31 12.43 -14.31 -8.66
CA ILE A 31 11.98 -12.94 -8.38
C ILE A 31 12.61 -11.95 -9.36
N LEU A 32 13.90 -12.07 -9.64
CA LEU A 32 14.58 -11.21 -10.62
C LEU A 32 13.98 -11.34 -12.01
N ASN A 33 13.72 -12.57 -12.45
CA ASN A 33 13.08 -12.82 -13.74
C ASN A 33 11.65 -12.25 -13.81
N VAL A 34 10.88 -12.35 -12.73
CA VAL A 34 9.54 -11.75 -12.63
C VAL A 34 9.61 -10.23 -12.79
N ILE A 35 10.55 -9.58 -12.13
CA ILE A 35 10.73 -8.13 -12.24
C ILE A 35 11.09 -7.73 -13.67
N ASP A 36 11.96 -8.50 -14.32
CA ASP A 36 12.33 -8.25 -15.70
C ASP A 36 11.14 -8.41 -16.66
N ILE A 37 10.35 -9.47 -16.52
CA ILE A 37 9.11 -9.69 -17.28
C ILE A 37 8.13 -8.52 -17.07
N MET A 38 7.92 -8.08 -15.83
CA MET A 38 7.03 -6.96 -15.53
C MET A 38 7.54 -5.63 -16.10
N SER A 39 8.86 -5.42 -16.04
CA SER A 39 9.50 -4.22 -16.60
C SER A 39 9.34 -4.17 -18.12
N GLN A 40 9.54 -5.29 -18.81
CA GLN A 40 9.37 -5.39 -20.27
C GLN A 40 7.90 -5.24 -20.66
N ALA A 41 6.97 -5.78 -19.87
CA ALA A 41 5.52 -5.67 -20.12
C ALA A 41 5.06 -4.21 -20.19
N HIS A 42 5.69 -3.30 -19.45
CA HIS A 42 5.31 -1.88 -19.42
C HIS A 42 5.30 -1.20 -20.81
N TRP A 43 6.15 -1.67 -21.73
CA TRP A 43 6.34 -1.11 -23.08
C TRP A 43 5.58 -1.86 -24.18
N GLN A 44 4.76 -2.85 -23.84
CA GLN A 44 4.06 -3.70 -24.77
C GLN A 44 2.60 -3.30 -24.98
N THR A 45 1.93 -3.97 -25.92
CA THR A 45 0.47 -3.85 -26.12
C THR A 45 -0.28 -4.40 -24.89
N GLU A 46 -1.53 -4.00 -24.71
CA GLU A 46 -2.31 -4.40 -23.52
C GLU A 46 -2.50 -5.93 -23.43
N GLU A 47 -2.66 -6.61 -24.57
CA GLU A 47 -2.76 -8.08 -24.60
C GLU A 47 -1.45 -8.74 -24.14
N ASN A 48 -0.31 -8.24 -24.61
CA ASN A 48 0.98 -8.75 -24.23
C ASN A 48 1.33 -8.42 -22.78
N LYS A 49 0.92 -7.26 -22.27
CA LYS A 49 1.02 -6.93 -20.84
C LYS A 49 0.28 -7.95 -19.98
N LEU A 50 -0.97 -8.25 -20.34
CA LEU A 50 -1.78 -9.20 -19.58
C LEU A 50 -1.13 -10.58 -19.55
N LEU A 51 -0.62 -11.05 -20.69
CA LEU A 51 0.08 -12.33 -20.78
C LEU A 51 1.35 -12.35 -19.91
N ASN A 52 2.15 -11.30 -19.97
CA ASN A 52 3.39 -11.22 -19.19
C ASN A 52 3.11 -11.11 -17.69
N TYR A 53 2.09 -10.36 -17.26
CA TYR A 53 1.67 -10.32 -15.87
C TYR A 53 1.18 -11.70 -15.39
N TRP A 54 0.46 -12.43 -16.25
CA TRP A 54 0.06 -13.81 -15.92
C TRP A 54 1.28 -14.72 -15.75
N ILE A 55 2.26 -14.68 -16.65
CA ILE A 55 3.51 -15.44 -16.56
C ILE A 55 4.26 -15.10 -15.26
N ALA A 56 4.32 -13.81 -14.90
CA ALA A 56 4.95 -13.35 -13.67
C ALA A 56 4.26 -13.94 -12.41
N ILE A 57 2.93 -13.86 -12.35
CA ILE A 57 2.13 -14.43 -11.26
C ILE A 57 2.33 -15.95 -11.17
N GLU A 58 2.29 -16.64 -12.30
CA GLU A 58 2.54 -18.10 -12.35
C GLU A 58 3.95 -18.46 -11.85
N SER A 59 4.95 -17.67 -12.20
CA SER A 59 6.32 -17.90 -11.77
C SER A 59 6.48 -17.72 -10.26
N LEU A 60 5.86 -16.69 -9.67
CA LEU A 60 5.82 -16.49 -8.22
C LEU A 60 5.07 -17.61 -7.49
N ALA A 61 3.95 -18.08 -8.04
CA ALA A 61 3.18 -19.17 -7.47
C ALA A 61 3.98 -20.48 -7.41
N ASN A 62 4.90 -20.71 -8.36
CA ASN A 62 5.75 -21.90 -8.36
C ASN A 62 6.77 -21.91 -7.21
N ILE A 63 7.19 -20.75 -6.70
CA ILE A 63 8.08 -20.65 -5.53
C ILE A 63 7.34 -20.99 -4.25
N SER A 64 6.10 -20.54 -4.13
CA SER A 64 5.38 -20.50 -2.84
C SER A 64 4.43 -21.67 -2.62
N LYS A 65 4.02 -22.38 -3.68
CA LYS A 65 3.08 -23.49 -3.54
C LYS A 65 3.71 -24.69 -2.84
N THR A 66 2.90 -25.39 -2.07
CA THR A 66 3.27 -26.71 -1.58
C THR A 66 3.11 -27.76 -2.69
N GLU A 67 3.84 -28.89 -2.61
CA GLU A 67 3.75 -29.98 -3.62
C GLU A 67 2.32 -30.54 -3.83
N LYS A 68 1.45 -30.35 -2.82
CA LYS A 68 0.07 -30.89 -2.83
C LYS A 68 -0.97 -29.90 -3.38
N GLU A 69 -0.61 -28.64 -3.55
CA GLU A 69 -1.55 -27.63 -4.02
C GLU A 69 -1.54 -27.48 -5.54
N SER A 70 -2.73 -27.37 -6.13
CA SER A 70 -2.80 -26.98 -7.52
C SER A 70 -2.36 -25.51 -7.65
N LYS A 71 -1.57 -25.22 -8.68
CA LYS A 71 -1.10 -23.88 -9.01
C LYS A 71 -2.24 -22.87 -9.12
N PHE A 72 -3.33 -23.27 -9.78
CA PHE A 72 -4.50 -22.42 -9.95
C PHE A 72 -5.18 -22.08 -8.62
N HIS A 73 -5.31 -23.05 -7.74
CA HIS A 73 -5.90 -22.84 -6.41
C HIS A 73 -5.08 -21.86 -5.59
N PHE A 74 -3.75 -22.05 -5.55
CA PHE A 74 -2.83 -21.15 -4.85
C PHE A 74 -2.90 -19.71 -5.38
N ILE A 75 -2.91 -19.53 -6.72
CA ILE A 75 -3.03 -18.20 -7.33
C ILE A 75 -4.34 -17.54 -6.94
N LYS A 76 -5.45 -18.28 -7.03
CA LYS A 76 -6.79 -17.77 -6.66
C LYS A 76 -6.83 -17.31 -5.21
N GLU A 77 -6.34 -18.11 -4.27
CA GLU A 77 -6.31 -17.73 -2.86
C GLU A 77 -5.40 -16.55 -2.58
N SER A 78 -4.21 -16.53 -3.19
CA SER A 78 -3.26 -15.43 -3.03
C SER A 78 -3.82 -14.10 -3.53
N ILE A 79 -4.46 -14.09 -4.71
CA ILE A 79 -5.11 -12.88 -5.25
C ILE A 79 -6.26 -12.45 -4.34
N SER A 80 -7.09 -13.38 -3.87
CA SER A 80 -8.20 -13.07 -2.98
C SER A 80 -7.71 -12.46 -1.67
N ASN A 81 -6.63 -12.98 -1.09
CA ASN A 81 -6.04 -12.45 0.14
C ASN A 81 -5.43 -11.05 -0.08
N ILE A 82 -4.72 -10.84 -1.19
CA ILE A 82 -4.16 -9.52 -1.54
C ILE A 82 -5.28 -8.50 -1.74
N TYR A 83 -6.35 -8.88 -2.46
CA TYR A 83 -7.51 -8.02 -2.68
C TYR A 83 -8.20 -7.67 -1.37
N PHE A 84 -8.41 -8.65 -0.51
CA PHE A 84 -8.98 -8.43 0.82
C PHE A 84 -8.13 -7.47 1.66
N LEU A 85 -6.80 -7.65 1.69
CA LEU A 85 -5.90 -6.74 2.38
C LEU A 85 -5.98 -5.33 1.79
N TRP A 86 -6.03 -5.20 0.48
CA TRP A 86 -6.17 -3.92 -0.20
C TRP A 86 -7.47 -3.21 0.19
N GLU A 87 -8.60 -3.91 0.19
CA GLU A 87 -9.90 -3.35 0.62
C GLU A 87 -9.85 -2.85 2.07
N GLN A 88 -9.14 -3.56 2.94
CA GLN A 88 -8.98 -3.14 4.33
C GLN A 88 -8.09 -1.90 4.49
N TYR A 89 -7.08 -1.73 3.65
CA TYR A 89 -6.15 -0.59 3.71
C TYR A 89 -6.60 0.63 2.92
N SER A 90 -7.35 0.44 1.87
CA SER A 90 -7.71 1.50 0.92
C SER A 90 -8.36 2.71 1.58
N PRO A 91 -9.36 2.57 2.47
CA PRO A 91 -10.03 3.73 3.05
C PRO A 91 -9.10 4.64 3.86
N ILE A 92 -8.25 4.05 4.73
CA ILE A 92 -7.32 4.87 5.52
C ILE A 92 -6.21 5.47 4.66
N HIS A 93 -5.73 4.75 3.67
CA HIS A 93 -4.71 5.24 2.75
C HIS A 93 -5.24 6.42 1.91
N GLU A 94 -6.47 6.32 1.44
CA GLU A 94 -7.11 7.40 0.70
C GLU A 94 -7.40 8.62 1.57
N LEU A 95 -7.83 8.42 2.81
CA LEU A 95 -8.03 9.54 3.74
C LEU A 95 -6.70 10.20 4.09
N PHE A 96 -5.65 9.41 4.35
CA PHE A 96 -4.29 9.93 4.59
C PHE A 96 -3.79 10.76 3.40
N ARG A 97 -3.97 10.26 2.18
CA ARG A 97 -3.59 10.95 0.95
C ARG A 97 -4.37 12.25 0.76
N ALA A 98 -5.67 12.24 1.01
CA ALA A 98 -6.49 13.45 0.96
C ALA A 98 -6.01 14.48 1.98
N THR A 99 -5.70 14.05 3.22
CA THR A 99 -5.16 14.89 4.28
C THR A 99 -3.83 15.52 3.88
N ASP A 100 -2.93 14.74 3.26
CA ASP A 100 -1.64 15.23 2.74
C ASP A 100 -1.85 16.30 1.64
N ILE A 101 -2.75 16.05 0.69
CA ILE A 101 -3.06 17.00 -0.38
C ILE A 101 -3.57 18.31 0.20
N TYR A 102 -4.54 18.27 1.11
CA TYR A 102 -5.10 19.46 1.73
C TYR A 102 -4.09 20.21 2.62
N SER A 103 -3.17 19.50 3.24
CA SER A 103 -2.11 20.09 4.05
C SER A 103 -1.06 20.84 3.22
N ARG A 104 -0.80 20.38 2.00
CA ARG A 104 0.25 20.91 1.11
C ARG A 104 -0.26 21.93 0.09
N SER A 105 -1.56 22.04 -0.13
CA SER A 105 -2.12 22.95 -1.11
C SER A 105 -1.93 24.41 -0.66
N SER A 106 -0.76 24.96 -0.95
CA SER A 106 -0.45 26.37 -0.73
C SER A 106 -1.11 27.30 -1.76
N PHE A 107 -1.65 26.77 -2.85
CA PHE A 107 -2.22 27.53 -3.95
C PHE A 107 -3.70 27.85 -3.81
N GLU A 108 -4.45 27.06 -3.06
CA GLU A 108 -5.82 27.34 -2.64
C GLU A 108 -5.91 26.94 -1.17
N LYS A 109 -5.58 27.86 -0.26
CA LYS A 109 -5.97 27.68 1.13
C LYS A 109 -7.50 27.62 1.16
N ASP A 110 -8.01 26.43 1.17
CA ASP A 110 -9.41 26.20 1.46
C ASP A 110 -9.61 26.60 2.92
N GLU A 111 -10.18 27.80 3.15
CA GLU A 111 -10.41 28.34 4.50
C GLU A 111 -11.23 27.39 5.38
N LYS A 112 -11.85 26.40 4.76
CA LYS A 112 -12.63 25.35 5.44
C LYS A 112 -11.79 24.21 5.97
N ILE A 113 -10.48 24.15 5.66
CA ILE A 113 -9.59 23.08 6.11
C ILE A 113 -8.35 23.71 6.75
N ASN A 114 -8.18 23.46 8.04
CA ASN A 114 -7.04 23.95 8.81
C ASN A 114 -6.44 22.82 9.65
N ILE A 115 -5.63 21.98 9.01
CA ILE A 115 -4.96 20.87 9.68
C ILE A 115 -3.69 21.38 10.36
N PRO A 116 -3.60 21.29 11.71
CA PRO A 116 -2.46 21.82 12.45
C PRO A 116 -1.13 21.17 12.07
N ASN A 117 -0.04 21.94 12.09
CA ASN A 117 1.30 21.46 11.74
C ASN A 117 1.81 20.37 12.70
N ASP A 118 1.42 20.41 13.97
CA ASP A 118 1.75 19.39 14.96
C ASP A 118 1.06 18.07 14.62
N PHE A 119 -0.22 18.09 14.27
CA PHE A 119 -0.92 16.89 13.76
C PHE A 119 -0.20 16.32 12.54
N GLN A 120 0.09 17.16 11.53
CA GLN A 120 0.74 16.73 10.30
C GLN A 120 2.10 16.06 10.56
N ARG A 121 2.91 16.65 11.45
CA ARG A 121 4.21 16.10 11.83
C ARG A 121 4.07 14.79 12.57
N ASP A 122 3.16 14.71 13.54
CA ASP A 122 2.98 13.52 14.37
C ASP A 122 2.52 12.30 13.58
N VAL A 123 1.68 12.51 12.55
CA VAL A 123 1.21 11.43 11.67
C VAL A 123 2.11 11.23 10.43
N GLY A 124 3.23 11.93 10.33
CA GLY A 124 4.23 11.74 9.27
C GLY A 124 3.82 12.23 7.88
N ILE A 125 2.89 13.19 7.78
CA ILE A 125 2.47 13.75 6.48
C ILE A 125 3.65 14.41 5.75
N TYR A 126 4.55 15.07 6.48
CA TYR A 126 5.77 15.63 5.91
C TYR A 126 6.89 14.62 5.72
N GLU A 127 6.84 13.51 6.46
CA GLU A 127 7.85 12.45 6.48
C GLU A 127 7.51 11.29 5.53
N SER A 128 6.44 11.40 4.73
CA SER A 128 6.00 10.37 3.79
C SER A 128 7.07 9.95 2.77
N ARG A 129 8.26 10.46 2.92
CA ARG A 129 9.49 10.12 2.21
C ARG A 129 10.45 9.23 3.01
N SER A 130 10.16 9.00 4.30
CA SER A 130 10.99 8.16 5.16
C SER A 130 10.58 6.70 5.06
N GLU A 131 11.47 5.81 5.46
CA GLU A 131 11.35 4.35 5.34
C GLU A 131 10.20 3.75 6.15
N ASP A 132 9.43 4.55 6.89
CA ASP A 132 8.49 4.12 7.91
C ASP A 132 7.03 4.55 7.66
N SER A 133 6.58 4.41 6.40
CA SER A 133 5.21 4.74 6.02
C SER A 133 4.13 3.94 6.79
N ARG A 134 4.48 2.76 7.33
CA ARG A 134 3.58 1.93 8.13
C ARG A 134 3.29 2.55 9.50
N VAL A 135 4.33 3.01 10.19
CA VAL A 135 4.19 3.68 11.50
C VAL A 135 3.33 4.93 11.37
N SER A 136 3.48 5.66 10.27
CA SER A 136 2.66 6.84 9.97
C SER A 136 1.17 6.50 9.82
N LEU A 137 0.82 5.40 9.15
CA LEU A 137 -0.59 4.98 9.00
C LEU A 137 -1.23 4.54 10.31
N VAL A 138 -0.49 3.87 11.19
CA VAL A 138 -1.00 3.48 12.52
C VAL A 138 -1.24 4.73 13.39
N LYS A 139 -0.30 5.68 13.40
CA LYS A 139 -0.47 6.95 14.11
C LYS A 139 -1.67 7.73 13.55
N PHE A 140 -1.80 7.77 12.22
CA PHE A 140 -2.91 8.42 11.55
C PHE A 140 -4.25 7.78 11.90
N TYR A 141 -4.34 6.45 11.88
CA TYR A 141 -5.54 5.71 12.28
C TYR A 141 -6.00 6.09 13.69
N ASN A 142 -5.06 6.15 14.64
CA ASN A 142 -5.36 6.47 16.03
C ASN A 142 -5.84 7.92 16.24
N ARG A 143 -5.55 8.82 15.30
CA ARG A 143 -5.86 10.24 15.39
C ARG A 143 -6.83 10.75 14.32
N MET A 144 -7.31 9.89 13.40
CA MET A 144 -8.13 10.33 12.27
C MET A 144 -9.45 11.01 12.70
N GLU A 145 -9.99 10.69 13.89
CA GLU A 145 -11.20 11.34 14.41
C GLU A 145 -10.96 12.83 14.71
N GLU A 146 -9.73 13.25 15.02
CA GLU A 146 -9.39 14.65 15.28
C GLU A 146 -9.58 15.52 14.01
N LEU A 147 -9.48 14.91 12.82
CA LEU A 147 -9.65 15.62 11.55
C LEU A 147 -11.01 16.31 11.43
N LYS A 148 -12.05 15.80 12.10
CA LYS A 148 -13.37 16.44 12.12
C LYS A 148 -13.33 17.85 12.71
N GLY A 149 -12.43 18.08 13.67
CA GLY A 149 -12.22 19.41 14.28
C GLY A 149 -11.42 20.38 13.42
N TYR A 150 -10.77 19.89 12.36
CA TYR A 150 -9.87 20.69 11.53
C TYR A 150 -10.48 21.09 10.19
N THR A 151 -11.73 20.73 9.92
CA THR A 151 -12.39 21.03 8.66
C THR A 151 -13.87 21.32 8.83
N THR A 152 -14.39 22.23 8.00
CA THR A 152 -15.82 22.45 7.77
C THR A 152 -16.23 22.11 6.34
N LYS A 153 -15.29 21.54 5.55
CA LYS A 153 -15.57 21.13 4.17
C LYS A 153 -16.36 19.83 4.14
N GLU A 154 -17.59 19.89 3.69
CA GLU A 154 -18.57 18.80 3.75
C GLU A 154 -18.06 17.51 3.11
N VAL A 155 -17.55 17.58 1.89
CA VAL A 155 -16.98 16.40 1.16
C VAL A 155 -15.81 15.74 1.92
N PHE A 156 -15.02 16.52 2.63
CA PHE A 156 -13.90 15.96 3.41
C PHE A 156 -14.39 15.40 4.75
N LEU A 157 -15.37 16.03 5.38
CA LEU A 157 -16.05 15.50 6.57
C LEU A 157 -16.72 14.15 6.28
N GLU A 158 -17.45 14.05 5.19
CA GLU A 158 -18.09 12.80 4.73
C GLU A 158 -17.04 11.70 4.56
N LYS A 159 -15.93 11.98 3.86
CA LYS A 159 -14.83 11.01 3.70
C LYS A 159 -14.22 10.56 5.04
N ILE A 160 -14.06 11.48 5.99
CA ILE A 160 -13.57 11.14 7.34
C ILE A 160 -14.57 10.22 8.05
N GLU A 161 -15.87 10.55 7.99
CA GLU A 161 -16.93 9.78 8.64
C GLU A 161 -17.07 8.38 8.06
N ASP A 162 -17.08 8.26 6.74
CA ASP A 162 -17.12 6.98 6.03
C ASP A 162 -15.94 6.08 6.42
N THR A 163 -14.74 6.67 6.48
CA THR A 163 -13.53 5.93 6.88
C THR A 163 -13.64 5.45 8.33
N ILE A 164 -14.07 6.31 9.26
CA ILE A 164 -14.26 5.96 10.67
C ILE A 164 -15.31 4.86 10.80
N MET A 165 -16.43 4.97 10.10
CA MET A 165 -17.52 4.00 10.14
C MET A 165 -17.05 2.64 9.61
N PHE A 166 -16.34 2.61 8.48
CA PHE A 166 -15.75 1.40 7.93
C PHE A 166 -14.92 0.63 8.97
N TYR A 167 -14.05 1.32 9.70
CA TYR A 167 -13.18 0.66 10.70
C TYR A 167 -13.90 0.34 12.00
N LYS A 168 -14.95 1.06 12.37
CA LYS A 168 -15.80 0.70 13.52
C LYS A 168 -16.55 -0.61 13.28
N ASP A 169 -17.09 -0.76 12.10
CA ASP A 169 -17.86 -1.96 11.71
C ASP A 169 -16.96 -3.19 11.52
N ASN A 170 -15.71 -2.97 11.10
CA ASN A 170 -14.71 -4.01 10.85
C ASN A 170 -13.67 -4.17 11.98
N LYS A 171 -13.98 -3.76 13.20
CA LYS A 171 -13.03 -3.62 14.32
C LYS A 171 -12.18 -4.84 14.62
N ASN A 172 -12.70 -6.05 14.43
CA ASN A 172 -11.96 -7.28 14.69
C ASN A 172 -10.95 -7.61 13.57
N GLN A 173 -11.25 -7.24 12.33
CA GLN A 173 -10.37 -7.45 11.18
C GLN A 173 -9.26 -6.39 11.16
N THR A 174 -9.57 -5.16 11.54
CA THR A 174 -8.62 -4.04 11.59
C THR A 174 -7.53 -4.26 12.64
N LYS A 175 -7.83 -4.90 13.78
CA LYS A 175 -6.82 -5.25 14.79
C LYS A 175 -5.74 -6.17 14.24
N MET A 176 -6.08 -7.14 13.39
CA MET A 176 -5.10 -8.04 12.78
C MET A 176 -4.12 -7.29 11.85
N LEU A 177 -4.59 -6.26 11.15
CA LEU A 177 -3.77 -5.51 10.19
C LEU A 177 -2.83 -4.49 10.84
N LEU A 178 -3.15 -4.00 12.03
CA LEU A 178 -2.42 -2.93 12.72
C LEU A 178 -1.51 -3.44 13.86
N ILE A 179 -1.64 -4.71 14.27
CA ILE A 179 -0.87 -5.29 15.39
C ILE A 179 0.42 -5.98 14.91
N ASP A 180 0.50 -6.41 13.65
CA ASP A 180 1.69 -7.08 13.10
C ASP A 180 2.73 -6.10 12.52
N VAL A 181 2.86 -4.91 13.12
CA VAL A 181 3.86 -3.91 12.76
C VAL A 181 4.86 -3.71 13.89
#